data_6b93631d57a70d8c83c5a69ee9ddbeaf
#
_entry.id   6b93631d57a70d8c83c5a69ee9ddbeaf
#
_cell.length_a   1.000
_cell.length_b   1.000
_cell.length_c   1.000
_cell.angle_alpha   90.00
_cell.angle_beta   90.00
_cell.angle_gamma   90.00
#
_symmetry.space_group_name_H-M   'P 1'
#
loop_
_entity.id
_entity.type
_entity.pdbx_description
1 polymer ?
#
loop_
_entity_poly.entity_id
_entity_poly.type
_entity_poly.pdbx_seq_one_letter_code
_entity_poly.pdbx_strand_id
1 'polypeptide(L)'
;NLPLVVHARDAGDGDAESDCLDIMRKHCDAAQKIHVHCFTGTTAFAQELLQSFPNLKLGFTGVCTFKNGSNVREVVRMTDLNRILLETDGPFMAPVPFRGKVAEPSMVPHIAEIIATVKKCTVEDVFEVCRENTREVYGI
;
A
#
# COMPACT_ATOMS: atom_id res chain seq x y z
N ASN A 1 11.77 18.43 0.31
CA ASN A 1 10.34 18.23 0.13
C ASN A 1 9.86 17.12 1.07
N LEU A 2 8.79 17.40 1.81
CA LEU A 2 8.16 16.36 2.65
C LEU A 2 7.39 15.37 1.77
N PRO A 3 7.32 14.09 2.15
CA PRO A 3 6.46 13.15 1.47
C PRO A 3 4.99 13.48 1.72
N LEU A 4 4.15 13.21 0.73
CA LEU A 4 2.70 13.28 0.87
C LEU A 4 2.17 11.91 1.28
N VAL A 5 1.37 11.85 2.33
CA VAL A 5 0.61 10.65 2.70
C VAL A 5 -0.85 10.86 2.32
N VAL A 6 -1.37 9.96 1.50
CA VAL A 6 -2.75 10.03 0.96
C VAL A 6 -3.56 8.89 1.55
N HIS A 7 -4.74 9.20 2.07
CA HIS A 7 -5.75 8.21 2.43
C HIS A 7 -6.97 8.41 1.53
N ALA A 8 -7.29 7.41 0.72
CA ALA A 8 -8.46 7.40 -0.14
C ALA A 8 -9.32 6.18 0.20
N ARG A 9 -10.58 6.41 0.50
CA ARG A 9 -11.55 5.34 0.77
C ARG A 9 -12.81 5.61 -0.01
N ASP A 10 -13.09 4.71 -0.94
CA ASP A 10 -14.29 4.74 -1.75
C ASP A 10 -15.50 4.18 -0.99
N ALA A 11 -16.65 4.82 -1.13
CA ALA A 11 -17.92 4.36 -0.55
C ALA A 11 -18.62 3.30 -1.43
N GLY A 12 -18.07 2.99 -2.60
CA GLY A 12 -18.59 2.00 -3.54
C GLY A 12 -19.23 2.60 -4.80
N ASP A 13 -19.13 3.92 -4.98
CA ASP A 13 -19.58 4.65 -6.18
C ASP A 13 -18.45 4.94 -7.18
N GLY A 14 -17.18 4.79 -6.77
CA GLY A 14 -16.00 5.06 -7.60
C GLY A 14 -15.55 6.52 -7.61
N ASP A 15 -16.33 7.43 -7.04
CA ASP A 15 -16.07 8.87 -7.12
C ASP A 15 -14.84 9.27 -6.32
N ALA A 16 -14.60 8.65 -5.14
CA ALA A 16 -13.45 8.99 -4.31
C ALA A 16 -12.11 8.64 -4.96
N GLU A 17 -12.00 7.56 -5.74
CA GLU A 17 -10.79 7.19 -6.46
C GLU A 17 -10.51 8.18 -7.59
N SER A 18 -11.52 8.52 -8.40
CA SER A 18 -11.36 9.46 -9.51
C SER A 18 -11.06 10.88 -9.02
N ASP A 19 -11.76 11.35 -8.01
CA ASP A 19 -11.53 12.67 -7.43
C ASP A 19 -10.14 12.79 -6.81
N CYS A 20 -9.70 11.76 -6.08
CA CYS A 20 -8.37 11.69 -5.51
C CYS A 20 -7.29 11.81 -6.59
N LEU A 21 -7.42 11.04 -7.66
CA LEU A 21 -6.47 11.05 -8.77
C LEU A 21 -6.42 12.40 -9.49
N ASP A 22 -7.58 12.99 -9.75
CA ASP A 22 -7.69 14.28 -10.42
C ASP A 22 -7.09 15.42 -9.58
N ILE A 23 -7.35 15.43 -8.27
CA ILE A 23 -6.75 16.39 -7.34
C ILE A 23 -5.22 16.21 -7.31
N MET A 24 -4.75 14.97 -7.22
CA MET A 24 -3.32 14.69 -7.20
C MET A 24 -2.64 15.12 -8.50
N ARG A 25 -3.21 14.81 -9.67
CA ARG A 25 -2.68 15.23 -10.98
C ARG A 25 -2.63 16.74 -11.14
N LYS A 26 -3.60 17.45 -10.57
CA LYS A 26 -3.68 18.91 -10.65
C LYS A 26 -2.71 19.63 -9.72
N HIS A 27 -2.43 19.07 -8.55
CA HIS A 27 -1.74 19.79 -7.47
C HIS A 27 -0.42 19.20 -7.02
N CYS A 28 -0.12 17.94 -7.36
CA CYS A 28 1.16 17.32 -7.02
C CYS A 28 2.15 17.41 -8.17
N ASP A 29 3.42 17.65 -7.84
CA ASP A 29 4.51 17.48 -8.80
C ASP A 29 4.65 15.98 -9.15
N ALA A 30 4.93 15.66 -10.42
CA ALA A 30 5.14 14.28 -10.85
C ALA A 30 6.28 13.59 -10.09
N ALA A 31 7.29 14.35 -9.63
CA ALA A 31 8.42 13.84 -8.84
C ALA A 31 8.11 13.79 -7.32
N GLN A 32 6.91 14.18 -6.89
CA GLN A 32 6.51 14.13 -5.47
C GLN A 32 6.65 12.70 -4.93
N LYS A 33 7.26 12.58 -3.74
CA LYS A 33 7.26 11.33 -2.98
C LYS A 33 5.88 11.17 -2.33
N ILE A 34 5.20 10.07 -2.65
CA ILE A 34 3.83 9.85 -2.21
C ILE A 34 3.71 8.45 -1.61
N HIS A 35 3.07 8.37 -0.46
CA HIS A 35 2.63 7.13 0.16
C HIS A 35 1.09 7.10 0.16
N VAL A 36 0.49 6.24 -0.65
CA VAL A 36 -0.95 5.99 -0.53
C VAL A 36 -1.14 4.95 0.56
N HIS A 37 -1.55 5.43 1.74
CA HIS A 37 -1.69 4.65 2.97
C HIS A 37 -2.89 3.72 2.91
N CYS A 38 -2.71 2.52 3.47
CA CYS A 38 -3.75 1.52 3.63
C CYS A 38 -4.56 1.27 2.35
N PHE A 39 -3.84 0.97 1.24
CA PHE A 39 -4.47 0.84 -0.06
C PHE A 39 -5.44 -0.34 -0.10
N THR A 40 -6.70 -0.03 -0.35
CA THR A 40 -7.79 -1.01 -0.52
C THR A 40 -8.61 -0.77 -1.79
N GLY A 41 -8.14 0.15 -2.64
CA GLY A 41 -8.79 0.56 -3.88
C GLY A 41 -8.76 -0.48 -5.00
N THR A 42 -9.26 -0.05 -6.16
CA THR A 42 -9.33 -0.90 -7.35
C THR A 42 -7.97 -1.08 -8.02
N THR A 43 -7.82 -2.14 -8.81
CA THR A 43 -6.62 -2.36 -9.64
C THR A 43 -6.44 -1.25 -10.68
N ALA A 44 -7.53 -0.72 -11.23
CA ALA A 44 -7.50 0.39 -12.18
C ALA A 44 -6.93 1.66 -11.53
N PHE A 45 -7.42 2.02 -10.36
CA PHE A 45 -6.92 3.17 -9.60
C PHE A 45 -5.43 3.01 -9.24
N ALA A 46 -5.02 1.82 -8.79
CA ALA A 46 -3.61 1.54 -8.51
C ALA A 46 -2.73 1.74 -9.76
N GLN A 47 -3.16 1.24 -10.92
CA GLN A 47 -2.42 1.40 -12.18
C GLN A 47 -2.26 2.87 -12.56
N GLU A 48 -3.34 3.65 -12.49
CA GLU A 48 -3.30 5.07 -12.85
C GLU A 48 -2.41 5.88 -11.90
N LEU A 49 -2.45 5.60 -10.60
CA LEU A 49 -1.56 6.21 -9.60
C LEU A 49 -0.09 5.91 -9.91
N LEU A 50 0.23 4.63 -10.13
CA LEU A 50 1.60 4.18 -10.39
C LEU A 50 2.18 4.73 -11.70
N GLN A 51 1.33 4.91 -12.72
CA GLN A 51 1.70 5.51 -14.00
C GLN A 51 1.89 7.03 -13.89
N SER A 52 1.02 7.71 -13.13
CA SER A 52 1.05 9.17 -13.00
C SER A 52 2.18 9.67 -12.13
N PHE A 53 2.60 8.89 -11.12
CA PHE A 53 3.55 9.32 -10.10
C PHE A 53 4.70 8.31 -9.93
N PRO A 54 5.85 8.51 -10.58
CA PRO A 54 6.98 7.58 -10.53
C PRO A 54 7.51 7.30 -9.11
N ASN A 55 7.39 8.25 -8.19
CA ASN A 55 7.87 8.13 -6.80
C ASN A 55 6.77 7.75 -5.79
N LEU A 56 5.58 7.38 -6.29
CA LEU A 56 4.49 6.91 -5.43
C LEU A 56 4.72 5.47 -5.01
N LYS A 57 4.44 5.16 -3.75
CA LYS A 57 4.40 3.81 -3.19
C LYS A 57 3.01 3.53 -2.62
N LEU A 58 2.56 2.27 -2.71
CA LEU A 58 1.32 1.79 -2.13
C LEU A 58 1.59 1.07 -0.81
N GLY A 59 0.92 1.48 0.26
CA GLY A 59 1.00 0.86 1.57
C GLY A 59 -0.01 -0.27 1.74
N PHE A 60 0.45 -1.43 2.21
CA PHE A 60 -0.40 -2.59 2.45
C PHE A 60 -0.41 -2.99 3.91
N THR A 61 -1.62 -3.17 4.43
CA THR A 61 -1.92 -3.52 5.82
C THR A 61 -2.36 -4.98 5.96
N GLY A 62 -2.80 -5.37 7.13
CA GLY A 62 -3.35 -6.69 7.42
C GLY A 62 -4.48 -7.13 6.49
N VAL A 63 -5.11 -6.21 5.75
CA VAL A 63 -6.20 -6.53 4.79
C VAL A 63 -5.75 -7.55 3.73
N CYS A 64 -4.50 -7.51 3.28
CA CYS A 64 -3.99 -8.48 2.30
C CYS A 64 -4.02 -9.93 2.82
N THR A 65 -4.04 -10.14 4.15
CA THR A 65 -4.11 -11.47 4.78
C THR A 65 -5.54 -12.01 4.88
N PHE A 66 -6.57 -11.17 4.68
CA PHE A 66 -7.96 -11.56 4.91
C PHE A 66 -8.49 -12.49 3.82
N LYS A 67 -9.46 -13.35 4.20
CA LYS A 67 -10.13 -14.25 3.24
C LYS A 67 -10.75 -13.45 2.08
N ASN A 68 -11.40 -12.34 2.37
CA ASN A 68 -12.01 -11.42 1.41
C ASN A 68 -11.05 -10.35 0.84
N GLY A 69 -9.75 -10.44 1.13
CA GLY A 69 -8.72 -9.52 0.63
C GLY A 69 -8.16 -9.85 -0.76
N SER A 70 -8.90 -10.59 -1.60
CA SER A 70 -8.43 -11.00 -2.93
C SER A 70 -8.11 -9.84 -3.85
N ASN A 71 -8.93 -8.77 -3.81
CA ASN A 71 -8.68 -7.55 -4.59
C ASN A 71 -7.34 -6.90 -4.20
N VAL A 72 -7.08 -6.77 -2.90
CA VAL A 72 -5.81 -6.20 -2.41
C VAL A 72 -4.62 -7.07 -2.84
N ARG A 73 -4.75 -8.41 -2.77
CA ARG A 73 -3.68 -9.32 -3.26
C ARG A 73 -3.47 -9.22 -4.76
N GLU A 74 -4.51 -8.90 -5.54
CA GLU A 74 -4.35 -8.63 -6.98
C GLU A 74 -3.56 -7.35 -7.23
N VAL A 75 -3.85 -6.28 -6.49
CA VAL A 75 -3.06 -5.05 -6.53
C VAL A 75 -1.60 -5.32 -6.12
N VAL A 76 -1.36 -6.08 -5.05
CA VAL A 76 0.00 -6.50 -4.67
C VAL A 76 0.69 -7.24 -5.81
N ARG A 77 -0.01 -8.16 -6.49
CA ARG A 77 0.56 -8.95 -7.59
C ARG A 77 1.04 -8.08 -8.75
N MET A 78 0.24 -7.09 -9.14
CA MET A 78 0.56 -6.20 -10.26
C MET A 78 1.56 -5.10 -9.92
N THR A 79 1.69 -4.72 -8.65
CA THR A 79 2.59 -3.65 -8.20
C THR A 79 4.01 -4.17 -8.07
N ASP A 80 5.00 -3.50 -8.65
CA ASP A 80 6.40 -3.85 -8.47
C ASP A 80 6.81 -3.76 -6.99
N LEU A 81 7.66 -4.68 -6.52
CA LEU A 81 8.04 -4.74 -5.11
C LEU A 81 8.67 -3.43 -4.62
N ASN A 82 9.44 -2.76 -5.48
CA ASN A 82 10.04 -1.45 -5.19
C ASN A 82 9.01 -0.30 -5.09
N ARG A 83 7.72 -0.58 -5.25
CA ARG A 83 6.61 0.37 -5.12
C ARG A 83 5.67 0.01 -3.96
N ILE A 84 6.08 -0.92 -3.08
CA ILE A 84 5.30 -1.42 -1.96
C ILE A 84 5.87 -0.91 -0.64
N LEU A 85 4.99 -0.51 0.29
CA LEU A 85 5.31 -0.25 1.68
C LEU A 85 4.55 -1.25 2.58
N LEU A 86 5.21 -1.66 3.67
CA LEU A 86 4.60 -2.47 4.73
C LEU A 86 4.14 -1.55 5.85
N GLU A 87 2.91 -1.72 6.30
CA GLU A 87 2.36 -0.90 7.36
C GLU A 87 1.27 -1.62 8.16
N THR A 88 0.90 -1.04 9.29
CA THR A 88 -0.31 -1.37 10.01
C THR A 88 -1.22 -0.15 10.03
N ASP A 89 -2.53 -0.36 10.10
CA ASP A 89 -3.51 0.69 10.36
C ASP A 89 -3.99 0.59 11.80
N GLY A 90 -3.02 0.46 12.73
CA GLY A 90 -3.30 0.28 14.16
C GLY A 90 -4.17 1.39 14.72
N PRO A 91 -5.19 1.04 15.52
CA PRO A 91 -5.49 -0.27 16.11
C PRO A 91 -6.32 -1.21 15.23
N PHE A 92 -6.61 -0.83 13.99
CA PHE A 92 -7.49 -1.56 13.07
C PHE A 92 -6.74 -2.60 12.22
N MET A 93 -7.50 -3.45 11.54
CA MET A 93 -7.03 -4.34 10.46
C MET A 93 -5.90 -5.31 10.87
N ALA A 94 -5.93 -5.80 12.13
CA ALA A 94 -4.97 -6.82 12.55
C ALA A 94 -4.94 -7.99 11.55
N PRO A 95 -3.75 -8.44 11.10
CA PRO A 95 -3.63 -9.52 10.12
C PRO A 95 -4.08 -10.87 10.70
N VAL A 96 -4.33 -11.84 9.83
CA VAL A 96 -4.47 -13.23 10.24
C VAL A 96 -3.11 -13.70 10.79
N PRO A 97 -3.05 -14.43 11.94
CA PRO A 97 -4.17 -15.01 12.70
C PRO A 97 -4.79 -14.10 13.79
N PHE A 98 -4.42 -12.83 13.85
CA PHE A 98 -4.79 -11.91 14.92
C PHE A 98 -6.09 -11.13 14.69
N ARG A 99 -6.93 -11.55 13.76
CA ARG A 99 -8.22 -10.89 13.47
C ARG A 99 -9.03 -10.65 14.75
N GLY A 100 -9.56 -9.42 14.90
CA GLY A 100 -10.34 -9.01 16.06
C GLY A 100 -9.51 -8.53 17.26
N LYS A 101 -8.17 -8.59 17.17
CA LYS A 101 -7.27 -7.96 18.15
C LYS A 101 -6.87 -6.56 17.70
N VAL A 102 -6.24 -5.80 18.58
CA VAL A 102 -5.60 -4.53 18.26
C VAL A 102 -4.42 -4.80 17.35
N ALA A 103 -4.34 -4.09 16.22
CA ALA A 103 -3.20 -4.19 15.31
C ALA A 103 -2.01 -3.40 15.89
N GLU A 104 -0.83 -4.02 15.84
CA GLU A 104 0.41 -3.48 16.36
C GLU A 104 1.53 -3.58 15.31
N PRO A 105 2.56 -2.72 15.35
CA PRO A 105 3.70 -2.78 14.42
C PRO A 105 4.41 -4.13 14.40
N SER A 106 4.41 -4.87 15.49
CA SER A 106 4.94 -6.24 15.61
C SER A 106 4.26 -7.26 14.69
N MET A 107 3.11 -6.91 14.10
CA MET A 107 2.35 -7.77 13.19
C MET A 107 2.74 -7.60 11.70
N VAL A 108 3.60 -6.63 11.37
CA VAL A 108 4.11 -6.42 9.99
C VAL A 108 4.69 -7.69 9.36
N PRO A 109 5.39 -8.59 10.08
CA PRO A 109 5.88 -9.83 9.48
C PRO A 109 4.82 -10.68 8.80
N HIS A 110 3.60 -10.76 9.35
CA HIS A 110 2.50 -11.53 8.75
C HIS A 110 2.01 -10.94 7.43
N ILE A 111 2.13 -9.61 7.27
CA ILE A 111 1.80 -8.92 6.03
C ILE A 111 2.89 -9.23 4.99
N ALA A 112 4.16 -9.17 5.39
CA ALA A 112 5.30 -9.50 4.53
C ALA A 112 5.24 -10.95 4.01
N GLU A 113 4.85 -11.93 4.84
CA GLU A 113 4.67 -13.35 4.45
C GLU A 113 3.65 -13.51 3.31
N ILE A 114 2.52 -12.79 3.39
CA ILE A 114 1.51 -12.82 2.32
C ILE A 114 2.02 -12.15 1.06
N ILE A 115 2.68 -11.01 1.18
CA ILE A 115 3.27 -10.30 0.02
C ILE A 115 4.33 -11.18 -0.65
N ALA A 116 5.23 -11.82 0.10
CA ALA A 116 6.22 -12.76 -0.41
C ALA A 116 5.57 -13.92 -1.19
N THR A 117 4.50 -14.50 -0.63
CA THR A 117 3.72 -15.55 -1.29
C THR A 117 3.14 -15.07 -2.62
N VAL A 118 2.52 -13.89 -2.65
CA VAL A 118 1.91 -13.30 -3.86
C VAL A 118 2.96 -12.96 -4.91
N LYS A 119 4.12 -12.43 -4.48
CA LYS A 119 5.23 -12.01 -5.35
C LYS A 119 6.15 -13.17 -5.75
N LYS A 120 6.00 -14.35 -5.13
CA LYS A 120 6.85 -15.54 -5.34
C LYS A 120 8.33 -15.27 -5.07
N CYS A 121 8.62 -14.57 -3.97
CA CYS A 121 9.95 -14.25 -3.47
C CYS A 121 10.05 -14.63 -1.99
N THR A 122 11.20 -14.40 -1.37
CA THR A 122 11.40 -14.64 0.06
C THR A 122 10.84 -13.51 0.91
N VAL A 123 10.57 -13.77 2.19
CA VAL A 123 10.15 -12.72 3.14
C VAL A 123 11.28 -11.72 3.37
N GLU A 124 12.52 -12.20 3.34
CA GLU A 124 13.73 -11.39 3.43
C GLU A 124 13.82 -10.39 2.29
N ASP A 125 13.54 -10.81 1.03
CA ASP A 125 13.49 -9.91 -0.13
C ASP A 125 12.44 -8.81 0.09
N VAL A 126 11.26 -9.18 0.61
CA VAL A 126 10.19 -8.20 0.89
C VAL A 126 10.65 -7.19 1.94
N PHE A 127 11.26 -7.65 3.04
CA PHE A 127 11.75 -6.74 4.08
C PHE A 127 12.86 -5.83 3.58
N GLU A 128 13.82 -6.35 2.82
CA GLU A 128 14.93 -5.56 2.28
C GLU A 128 14.42 -4.46 1.37
N VAL A 129 13.62 -4.83 0.35
CA VAL A 129 13.11 -3.85 -0.63
C VAL A 129 12.15 -2.85 0.02
N CYS A 130 11.21 -3.31 0.88
CA CYS A 130 10.27 -2.39 1.52
C CYS A 130 10.96 -1.44 2.51
N ARG A 131 12.06 -1.86 3.16
CA ARG A 131 12.88 -0.97 3.98
C ARG A 131 13.51 0.14 3.15
N GLU A 132 14.10 -0.19 2.00
CA GLU A 132 14.66 0.81 1.09
C GLU A 132 13.56 1.74 0.54
N ASN A 133 12.39 1.19 0.18
CA ASN A 133 11.23 1.99 -0.23
C ASN A 133 10.83 3.01 0.86
N THR A 134 10.85 2.59 2.12
CA THR A 134 10.54 3.47 3.25
C THR A 134 11.57 4.60 3.38
N ARG A 135 12.85 4.26 3.24
CA ARG A 135 13.94 5.26 3.24
C ARG A 135 13.81 6.25 2.09
N GLU A 136 13.50 5.77 0.89
CA GLU A 136 13.29 6.63 -0.28
C GLU A 136 12.15 7.62 -0.06
N VAL A 137 11.02 7.17 0.50
CA VAL A 137 9.85 8.04 0.73
C VAL A 137 10.13 9.03 1.84
N TYR A 138 10.59 8.55 3.00
CA TYR A 138 10.64 9.36 4.22
C TYR A 138 11.99 10.01 4.49
N GLY A 139 13.05 9.59 3.80
CA GLY A 139 14.39 10.17 3.95
C GLY A 139 15.08 9.79 5.26
N ILE A 140 14.83 8.56 5.77
CA ILE A 140 15.37 8.04 7.04
C ILE A 140 16.39 6.93 6.83
#